data_85537c2ea5d49d44f1ad5ccc4ff1eb18
#
_entry.id   85537c2ea5d49d44f1ad5ccc4ff1eb18
#
_cell.length_a   1.000
_cell.length_b   1.000
_cell.length_c   1.000
_cell.angle_alpha   90.00
_cell.angle_beta   90.00
_cell.angle_gamma   90.00
#
_symmetry.space_group_name_H-M   'P 1'
#
loop_
_entity.id
_entity.type
_entity.pdbx_description
1 polymer ?
#
loop_
_entity_poly.entity_id
_entity_poly.type
_entity_poly.pdbx_seq_one_letter_code
_entity_poly.pdbx_strand_id
1 'polypeptide(L)'
;LAERPFDLKALIRKWQADQALGGRLDVLRRMIELLLVPLSSGSSQPKIDVDKARNGARSLAAAVTLTGRSIICMPGGLMRADRIARAEVLPDWSEAEMDALLRTGIFDDIVYTSVRFRHREIRELLTAEWAAELMLKQGARSEVEALFFRTQYGEEVIVPRMRPTLAWL
;
A
#
# COMPACT_ATOMS: atom_id res chain seq x y z
N LEU A 1 -8.85 4.19 -20.37
CA LEU A 1 -8.78 4.51 -18.93
C LEU A 1 -9.98 4.00 -18.10
N ALA A 2 -11.12 3.71 -18.68
CA ALA A 2 -12.35 3.34 -17.96
C ALA A 2 -12.82 1.90 -18.27
N GLU A 3 -11.89 0.98 -18.51
CA GLU A 3 -12.23 -0.41 -18.86
C GLU A 3 -12.72 -1.23 -17.64
N ARG A 4 -12.53 -0.71 -16.43
CA ARG A 4 -12.92 -1.40 -15.18
C ARG A 4 -13.87 -0.52 -14.38
N PRO A 5 -14.91 -1.10 -13.72
CA PRO A 5 -15.85 -0.34 -12.88
C PRO A 5 -15.16 0.45 -11.76
N PHE A 6 -14.00 0.02 -11.34
CA PHE A 6 -13.16 0.68 -10.35
C PHE A 6 -12.61 2.01 -10.90
N ASP A 7 -12.05 2.00 -12.11
CA ASP A 7 -11.50 3.19 -12.76
C ASP A 7 -12.58 4.26 -12.97
N LEU A 8 -13.78 3.84 -13.37
CA LEU A 8 -14.90 4.77 -13.59
C LEU A 8 -15.32 5.49 -12.30
N LYS A 9 -15.46 4.76 -11.19
CA LYS A 9 -15.79 5.37 -9.88
C LYS A 9 -14.72 6.36 -9.42
N ALA A 10 -13.44 6.02 -9.64
CA ALA A 10 -12.34 6.89 -9.31
C ALA A 10 -12.33 8.17 -10.13
N LEU A 11 -12.55 8.04 -11.44
CA LEU A 11 -12.65 9.17 -12.37
C LEU A 11 -13.81 10.11 -12.03
N ILE A 12 -14.98 9.55 -11.71
CA ILE A 12 -16.16 10.35 -11.30
C ILE A 12 -15.85 11.14 -10.02
N ARG A 13 -15.30 10.49 -9.00
CA ARG A 13 -14.95 11.15 -7.72
C ARG A 13 -13.93 12.26 -7.92
N LYS A 14 -12.88 11.99 -8.73
CA LYS A 14 -11.87 13.00 -9.05
C LYS A 14 -12.48 14.16 -9.81
N TRP A 15 -13.30 13.90 -10.84
CA TRP A 15 -13.99 14.94 -11.58
C TRP A 15 -14.89 15.80 -10.69
N GLN A 16 -15.64 15.18 -9.78
CA GLN A 16 -16.51 15.91 -8.84
C GLN A 16 -15.74 16.80 -7.89
N ALA A 17 -14.52 16.38 -7.46
CA ALA A 17 -13.70 17.15 -6.54
C ALA A 17 -12.90 18.27 -7.23
N ASP A 18 -12.25 17.96 -8.35
CA ASP A 18 -11.20 18.80 -8.91
C ASP A 18 -11.60 19.43 -10.26
N GLN A 19 -12.74 19.02 -10.84
CA GLN A 19 -13.18 19.37 -12.21
C GLN A 19 -12.11 19.10 -13.30
N ALA A 20 -11.12 18.23 -12.96
CA ALA A 20 -10.02 17.82 -13.84
C ALA A 20 -9.69 16.36 -13.60
N LEU A 21 -9.40 15.61 -14.65
CA LEU A 21 -9.09 14.18 -14.53
C LEU A 21 -7.60 13.93 -14.27
N GLY A 22 -6.71 14.73 -14.82
CA GLY A 22 -5.26 14.51 -14.72
C GLY A 22 -4.81 13.17 -15.33
N GLY A 23 -3.60 12.75 -14.97
CA GLY A 23 -3.05 11.45 -15.34
C GLY A 23 -3.56 10.29 -14.45
N ARG A 24 -3.29 9.04 -14.87
CA ARG A 24 -3.63 7.85 -14.07
C ARG A 24 -3.04 7.90 -12.67
N LEU A 25 -1.80 8.39 -12.55
CA LEU A 25 -1.12 8.54 -11.27
C LEU A 25 -1.88 9.48 -10.33
N ASP A 26 -2.38 10.63 -10.85
CA ASP A 26 -3.14 11.60 -10.05
C ASP A 26 -4.46 11.00 -9.56
N VAL A 27 -5.13 10.23 -10.40
CA VAL A 27 -6.36 9.52 -10.03
C VAL A 27 -6.11 8.52 -8.91
N LEU A 28 -5.06 7.71 -9.01
CA LEU A 28 -4.72 6.72 -8.00
C LEU A 28 -4.28 7.37 -6.68
N ARG A 29 -3.47 8.44 -6.73
CA ARG A 29 -3.08 9.19 -5.53
C ARG A 29 -4.30 9.76 -4.82
N ARG A 30 -5.20 10.38 -5.56
CA ARG A 30 -6.45 10.90 -4.99
C ARG A 30 -7.32 9.80 -4.39
N MET A 31 -7.39 8.64 -5.04
CA MET A 31 -8.09 7.49 -4.47
C MET A 31 -7.48 7.00 -3.16
N ILE A 32 -6.16 6.91 -3.09
CA ILE A 32 -5.46 6.53 -1.86
C ILE A 32 -5.85 7.49 -0.74
N GLU A 33 -5.81 8.80 -0.98
CA GLU A 33 -6.21 9.80 0.01
C GLU A 33 -7.64 9.60 0.50
N LEU A 34 -8.58 9.39 -0.42
CA LEU A 34 -10.00 9.18 -0.07
C LEU A 34 -10.23 7.86 0.68
N LEU A 35 -9.49 6.81 0.34
CA LEU A 35 -9.60 5.50 0.98
C LEU A 35 -8.90 5.42 2.34
N LEU A 36 -7.91 6.28 2.60
CA LEU A 36 -7.26 6.39 3.90
C LEU A 36 -8.11 7.11 4.95
N VAL A 37 -9.09 7.90 4.51
CA VAL A 37 -10.04 8.51 5.46
C VAL A 37 -10.90 7.40 6.08
N PRO A 38 -10.99 7.30 7.42
CA PRO A 38 -11.79 6.29 8.08
C PRO A 38 -13.26 6.34 7.64
N LEU A 39 -13.82 5.19 7.29
CA LEU A 39 -15.20 5.07 6.81
C LEU A 39 -16.27 5.29 7.89
N SER A 40 -15.90 5.28 9.17
CA SER A 40 -16.84 5.37 10.29
C SER A 40 -16.69 6.68 11.05
N SER A 41 -17.77 7.47 11.04
CA SER A 41 -17.96 8.65 11.90
C SER A 41 -18.30 8.28 13.35
N GLY A 42 -18.06 7.04 13.78
CA GLY A 42 -18.33 6.56 15.14
C GLY A 42 -17.31 7.12 16.14
N SER A 43 -17.78 7.73 17.20
CA SER A 43 -17.02 8.48 18.20
C SER A 43 -16.01 7.68 19.04
N SER A 44 -15.78 6.40 18.76
CA SER A 44 -14.97 5.50 19.60
C SER A 44 -13.70 4.97 18.95
N GLN A 45 -13.42 5.25 17.67
CA GLN A 45 -12.20 4.78 17.05
C GLN A 45 -11.11 5.86 17.10
N PRO A 46 -9.85 5.48 17.40
CA PRO A 46 -8.74 6.42 17.36
C PRO A 46 -8.63 6.99 15.94
N LYS A 47 -8.63 8.31 15.85
CA LYS A 47 -8.38 9.00 14.59
C LYS A 47 -6.89 8.86 14.30
N ILE A 48 -6.55 8.14 13.25
CA ILE A 48 -5.20 8.13 12.75
C ILE A 48 -5.00 9.33 11.82
N ASP A 49 -3.85 9.97 11.94
CA ASP A 49 -3.43 11.02 11.02
C ASP A 49 -3.25 10.43 9.61
N VAL A 50 -3.67 11.18 8.57
CA VAL A 50 -3.66 10.72 7.17
C VAL A 50 -2.25 10.44 6.68
N ASP A 51 -1.27 11.28 7.05
CA ASP A 51 0.13 11.09 6.65
C ASP A 51 0.72 9.86 7.34
N LYS A 52 0.44 9.67 8.63
CA LYS A 52 0.82 8.45 9.36
C LYS A 52 0.17 7.22 8.72
N ALA A 53 -1.12 7.28 8.41
CA ALA A 53 -1.83 6.19 7.74
C ALA A 53 -1.20 5.84 6.37
N ARG A 54 -0.84 6.87 5.58
CA ARG A 54 -0.17 6.67 4.29
C ARG A 54 1.20 6.02 4.45
N ASN A 55 1.99 6.45 5.42
CA ASN A 55 3.30 5.86 5.70
C ASN A 55 3.19 4.39 6.14
N GLY A 56 2.25 4.07 7.02
CA GLY A 56 1.98 2.69 7.41
C GLY A 56 1.50 1.83 6.24
N ALA A 57 0.62 2.36 5.39
CA ALA A 57 0.16 1.68 4.19
C ALA A 57 1.30 1.40 3.19
N ARG A 58 2.24 2.35 3.01
CA ARG A 58 3.46 2.17 2.19
C ARG A 58 4.34 1.04 2.73
N SER A 59 4.61 1.02 4.02
CA SER A 59 5.42 -0.01 4.66
C SER A 59 4.78 -1.39 4.52
N LEU A 60 3.48 -1.51 4.75
CA LEU A 60 2.74 -2.76 4.56
C LEU A 60 2.69 -3.20 3.10
N ALA A 61 2.53 -2.27 2.15
CA ALA A 61 2.55 -2.56 0.72
C ALA A 61 3.90 -3.11 0.27
N ALA A 62 5.00 -2.50 0.74
CA ALA A 62 6.36 -2.96 0.51
C ALA A 62 6.57 -4.37 1.09
N ALA A 63 6.18 -4.62 2.34
CA ALA A 63 6.30 -5.92 2.98
C ALA A 63 5.55 -7.01 2.21
N VAL A 64 4.30 -6.75 1.81
CA VAL A 64 3.49 -7.67 0.98
C VAL A 64 4.15 -7.94 -0.36
N THR A 65 4.66 -6.91 -1.03
CA THR A 65 5.26 -7.05 -2.36
C THR A 65 6.60 -7.78 -2.30
N LEU A 66 7.46 -7.44 -1.35
CA LEU A 66 8.80 -8.02 -1.20
C LEU A 66 8.76 -9.47 -0.73
N THR A 67 7.86 -9.82 0.19
CA THR A 67 7.74 -11.19 0.70
C THR A 67 6.88 -12.10 -0.18
N GLY A 68 6.00 -11.53 -1.00
CA GLY A 68 4.98 -12.27 -1.76
C GLY A 68 3.80 -12.75 -0.91
N ARG A 69 3.76 -12.42 0.38
CA ARG A 69 2.66 -12.76 1.30
C ARG A 69 1.57 -11.70 1.19
N SER A 70 0.39 -12.10 0.74
CA SER A 70 -0.71 -11.15 0.50
C SER A 70 -1.62 -10.90 1.71
N ILE A 71 -1.48 -11.68 2.77
CA ILE A 71 -2.35 -11.68 3.94
C ILE A 71 -1.66 -10.92 5.09
N ILE A 72 -2.35 -9.91 5.64
CA ILE A 72 -1.91 -9.15 6.80
C ILE A 72 -2.76 -9.58 7.99
N CYS A 73 -2.12 -9.95 9.10
CA CYS A 73 -2.79 -10.39 10.31
C CYS A 73 -3.36 -9.19 11.09
N MET A 74 -4.63 -9.27 11.49
CA MET A 74 -5.26 -8.27 12.37
C MET A 74 -4.77 -8.42 13.83
N PRO A 75 -4.94 -7.40 14.69
CA PRO A 75 -4.74 -7.53 16.13
C PRO A 75 -5.49 -8.75 16.69
N GLY A 76 -4.81 -9.55 17.54
CA GLY A 76 -5.40 -10.79 18.10
C GLY A 76 -5.55 -11.96 17.14
N GLY A 77 -5.19 -11.82 15.86
CA GLY A 77 -5.25 -12.90 14.88
C GLY A 77 -4.11 -13.91 15.02
N LEU A 78 -4.37 -15.17 14.64
CA LEU A 78 -3.35 -16.22 14.65
C LEU A 78 -2.29 -15.96 13.57
N MET A 79 -1.03 -15.82 14.01
CA MET A 79 0.10 -15.73 13.10
C MET A 79 0.38 -17.08 12.43
N ARG A 80 0.59 -17.04 11.12
CA ARG A 80 1.02 -18.17 10.29
C ARG A 80 2.15 -17.72 9.38
N ALA A 81 2.93 -18.66 8.88
CA ALA A 81 4.08 -18.38 8.02
C ALA A 81 3.73 -17.66 6.69
N ASP A 82 2.48 -17.79 6.22
CA ASP A 82 1.96 -17.15 5.02
C ASP A 82 1.42 -15.72 5.24
N ARG A 83 1.49 -15.20 6.47
CA ARG A 83 0.95 -13.88 6.85
C ARG A 83 2.05 -12.89 7.17
N ILE A 84 1.73 -11.62 6.98
CA ILE A 84 2.56 -10.49 7.41
C ILE A 84 2.27 -10.19 8.89
N ALA A 85 3.31 -10.20 9.72
CA ALA A 85 3.27 -9.71 11.08
C ALA A 85 3.36 -8.19 11.07
N ARG A 86 2.22 -7.49 11.19
CA ARG A 86 2.17 -6.03 11.15
C ARG A 86 3.09 -5.34 12.16
N ALA A 87 3.26 -5.92 13.34
CA ALA A 87 4.13 -5.36 14.37
C ALA A 87 5.62 -5.39 13.99
N GLU A 88 6.06 -6.32 13.14
CA GLU A 88 7.41 -6.33 12.58
C GLU A 88 7.61 -5.25 11.52
N VAL A 89 6.53 -4.88 10.81
CA VAL A 89 6.56 -3.86 9.75
C VAL A 89 6.35 -2.46 10.32
N LEU A 90 5.58 -2.33 11.40
CA LEU A 90 5.19 -1.08 12.04
C LEU A 90 5.50 -1.13 13.55
N PRO A 91 6.79 -1.24 13.95
CA PRO A 91 7.18 -1.47 15.35
C PRO A 91 6.77 -0.34 16.29
N ASP A 92 6.75 0.90 15.79
CA ASP A 92 6.44 2.10 16.59
C ASP A 92 4.94 2.44 16.63
N TRP A 93 4.08 1.52 16.15
CA TRP A 93 2.65 1.72 16.10
C TRP A 93 1.93 1.00 17.25
N SER A 94 1.00 1.69 17.89
CA SER A 94 0.08 1.05 18.83
C SER A 94 -0.89 0.09 18.11
N GLU A 95 -1.42 -0.89 18.82
CA GLU A 95 -2.42 -1.81 18.27
C GLU A 95 -3.67 -1.08 17.76
N ALA A 96 -4.08 -0.02 18.45
CA ALA A 96 -5.23 0.81 18.06
C ALA A 96 -5.00 1.56 16.75
N GLU A 97 -3.81 2.10 16.53
CA GLU A 97 -3.44 2.76 15.26
C GLU A 97 -3.35 1.75 14.13
N MET A 98 -2.77 0.58 14.39
CA MET A 98 -2.72 -0.51 13.39
C MET A 98 -4.11 -1.01 13.03
N ASP A 99 -5.01 -1.17 13.99
CA ASP A 99 -6.39 -1.56 13.73
C ASP A 99 -7.12 -0.48 12.94
N ALA A 100 -6.95 0.79 13.29
CA ALA A 100 -7.53 1.91 12.55
C ALA A 100 -7.05 1.95 11.09
N LEU A 101 -5.75 1.75 10.84
CA LEU A 101 -5.20 1.67 9.48
C LEU A 101 -5.82 0.52 8.69
N LEU A 102 -5.85 -0.68 9.27
CA LEU A 102 -6.31 -1.89 8.56
C LEU A 102 -7.83 -1.91 8.30
N ARG A 103 -8.59 -1.02 8.93
CA ARG A 103 -10.03 -0.79 8.65
C ARG A 103 -10.30 0.31 7.63
N THR A 104 -9.26 0.95 7.09
CA THR A 104 -9.45 1.93 6.01
C THR A 104 -9.86 1.24 4.71
N GLY A 105 -10.43 2.01 3.79
CA GLY A 105 -10.91 1.49 2.49
C GLY A 105 -9.81 0.96 1.54
N ILE A 106 -8.54 1.13 1.88
CA ILE A 106 -7.41 0.54 1.12
C ILE A 106 -7.39 -0.98 1.23
N PHE A 107 -7.88 -1.53 2.35
CA PHE A 107 -7.91 -2.96 2.60
C PHE A 107 -9.29 -3.55 2.32
N ASP A 108 -9.33 -4.85 2.06
CA ASP A 108 -10.58 -5.61 1.96
C ASP A 108 -11.27 -5.75 3.33
N ASP A 109 -12.50 -6.23 3.30
CA ASP A 109 -13.21 -6.58 4.51
C ASP A 109 -12.46 -7.65 5.31
N ILE A 110 -12.56 -7.56 6.64
CA ILE A 110 -11.87 -8.47 7.55
C ILE A 110 -12.46 -9.87 7.43
N VAL A 111 -11.62 -10.84 7.02
CA VAL A 111 -12.00 -12.25 6.96
C VAL A 111 -11.04 -13.07 7.81
N TYR A 112 -11.58 -13.84 8.78
CA TYR A 112 -10.79 -14.67 9.70
C TYR A 112 -9.60 -13.93 10.34
N THR A 113 -9.85 -12.73 10.88
CA THR A 113 -8.82 -11.89 11.52
C THR A 113 -7.64 -11.53 10.59
N SER A 114 -7.92 -11.35 9.33
CA SER A 114 -6.93 -10.97 8.33
C SER A 114 -7.52 -10.05 7.28
N VAL A 115 -6.67 -9.26 6.64
CA VAL A 115 -7.02 -8.35 5.56
C VAL A 115 -6.00 -8.48 4.42
N ARG A 116 -6.38 -7.97 3.23
CA ARG A 116 -5.51 -7.82 2.07
C ARG A 116 -5.68 -6.43 1.47
N PHE A 117 -4.73 -5.99 0.68
CA PHE A 117 -4.94 -4.81 -0.15
C PHE A 117 -6.09 -5.06 -1.13
N ARG A 118 -7.09 -4.19 -1.14
CA ARG A 118 -8.28 -4.29 -2.01
C ARG A 118 -7.91 -4.21 -3.49
N HIS A 119 -6.95 -3.35 -3.83
CA HIS A 119 -6.55 -3.11 -5.21
C HIS A 119 -5.06 -3.29 -5.39
N ARG A 120 -4.71 -4.12 -6.36
CA ARG A 120 -3.33 -4.42 -6.70
C ARG A 120 -2.53 -3.16 -7.07
N GLU A 121 -3.09 -2.30 -7.91
CA GLU A 121 -2.43 -1.09 -8.39
C GLU A 121 -2.13 -0.09 -7.27
N ILE A 122 -3.03 0.04 -6.29
CA ILE A 122 -2.79 0.85 -5.09
C ILE A 122 -1.60 0.31 -4.31
N ARG A 123 -1.53 -1.00 -4.11
CA ARG A 123 -0.39 -1.63 -3.43
C ARG A 123 0.92 -1.39 -4.20
N GLU A 124 0.91 -1.56 -5.53
CA GLU A 124 2.09 -1.34 -6.38
C GLU A 124 2.57 0.11 -6.31
N LEU A 125 1.67 1.08 -6.40
CA LEU A 125 1.99 2.50 -6.28
C LEU A 125 2.53 2.84 -4.88
N LEU A 126 1.90 2.36 -3.81
CA LEU A 126 2.39 2.59 -2.44
C LEU A 126 3.78 1.97 -2.23
N THR A 127 4.05 0.80 -2.83
CA THR A 127 5.39 0.18 -2.79
C THR A 127 6.41 1.03 -3.55
N ALA A 128 6.04 1.59 -4.70
CA ALA A 128 6.90 2.49 -5.46
C ALA A 128 7.20 3.78 -4.68
N GLU A 129 6.19 4.39 -4.05
CA GLU A 129 6.37 5.57 -3.20
C GLU A 129 7.30 5.27 -2.01
N TRP A 130 7.17 4.08 -1.39
CA TRP A 130 8.08 3.62 -0.34
C TRP A 130 9.53 3.49 -0.85
N ALA A 131 9.73 2.87 -2.00
CA ALA A 131 11.05 2.71 -2.60
C ALA A 131 11.67 4.07 -2.98
N ALA A 132 10.88 4.96 -3.60
CA ALA A 132 11.31 6.31 -3.97
C ALA A 132 11.78 7.11 -2.73
N GLU A 133 11.03 7.03 -1.63
CA GLU A 133 11.41 7.70 -0.37
C GLU A 133 12.73 7.15 0.20
N LEU A 134 12.94 5.83 0.14
CA LEU A 134 14.20 5.24 0.57
C LEU A 134 15.37 5.65 -0.31
N MET A 135 15.19 5.74 -1.64
CA MET A 135 16.23 6.18 -2.56
C MET A 135 16.71 7.62 -2.33
N LEU A 136 15.91 8.46 -1.67
CA LEU A 136 16.30 9.80 -1.26
C LEU A 136 17.25 9.80 -0.04
N LYS A 137 17.31 8.70 0.71
CA LYS A 137 18.23 8.56 1.85
C LYS A 137 19.63 8.28 1.33
N GLN A 138 20.61 9.00 1.90
CA GLN A 138 22.01 8.85 1.50
C GLN A 138 22.50 7.41 1.69
N GLY A 139 23.04 6.82 0.64
CA GLY A 139 23.60 5.47 0.64
C GLY A 139 22.61 4.32 0.44
N ALA A 140 21.29 4.56 0.53
CA ALA A 140 20.28 3.49 0.40
C ALA A 140 19.94 3.12 -1.05
N ARG A 141 20.36 3.91 -2.04
CA ARG A 141 19.96 3.73 -3.44
C ARG A 141 20.32 2.34 -3.98
N SER A 142 21.57 1.92 -3.81
CA SER A 142 22.04 0.62 -4.30
C SER A 142 21.33 -0.55 -3.63
N GLU A 143 21.00 -0.43 -2.35
CA GLU A 143 20.23 -1.44 -1.62
C GLU A 143 18.80 -1.55 -2.15
N VAL A 144 18.17 -0.41 -2.44
CA VAL A 144 16.81 -0.38 -3.02
C VAL A 144 16.83 -0.94 -4.45
N GLU A 145 17.82 -0.54 -5.27
CA GLU A 145 17.98 -1.09 -6.64
C GLU A 145 18.15 -2.62 -6.61
N ALA A 146 18.90 -3.17 -5.64
CA ALA A 146 19.05 -4.62 -5.47
C ALA A 146 17.75 -5.36 -5.15
N LEU A 147 16.69 -4.68 -4.67
CA LEU A 147 15.36 -5.26 -4.51
C LEU A 147 14.63 -5.45 -5.85
N PHE A 148 14.95 -4.62 -6.84
CA PHE A 148 14.30 -4.64 -8.16
C PHE A 148 15.04 -5.49 -9.18
N PHE A 149 16.35 -5.63 -9.04
CA PHE A 149 17.21 -6.30 -10.00
C PHE A 149 17.97 -7.45 -9.35
N ARG A 150 18.31 -8.45 -10.14
CA ARG A 150 19.16 -9.57 -9.75
C ARG A 150 19.98 -10.03 -10.94
N THR A 151 21.16 -10.54 -10.70
CA THR A 151 21.96 -11.20 -11.74
C THR A 151 21.43 -12.63 -11.97
N GLN A 152 21.15 -12.96 -13.22
CA GLN A 152 20.76 -14.31 -13.65
C GLN A 152 21.50 -14.62 -14.97
N TYR A 153 22.27 -15.72 -14.98
CA TYR A 153 23.10 -16.12 -16.14
C TYR A 153 24.08 -15.03 -16.62
N GLY A 154 24.61 -14.22 -15.69
CA GLY A 154 25.53 -13.14 -16.02
C GLY A 154 24.87 -11.82 -16.48
N GLU A 155 23.54 -11.81 -16.64
CA GLU A 155 22.76 -10.64 -17.04
C GLU A 155 21.96 -10.08 -15.87
N GLU A 156 21.79 -8.76 -15.82
CA GLU A 156 20.94 -8.12 -14.85
C GLU A 156 19.47 -8.19 -15.30
N VAL A 157 18.63 -8.81 -14.49
CA VAL A 157 17.21 -9.01 -14.80
C VAL A 157 16.31 -8.41 -13.70
N ILE A 158 15.17 -7.87 -14.12
CA ILE A 158 14.17 -7.36 -13.18
C ILE A 158 13.53 -8.53 -12.42
N VAL A 159 13.48 -8.42 -11.10
CA VAL A 159 12.73 -9.35 -10.25
C VAL A 159 11.26 -9.35 -10.67
N PRO A 160 10.67 -10.47 -11.11
CA PRO A 160 9.35 -10.49 -11.76
C PRO A 160 8.24 -9.85 -10.92
N ARG A 161 8.25 -10.04 -9.60
CA ARG A 161 7.26 -9.45 -8.68
C ARG A 161 7.36 -7.93 -8.56
N MET A 162 8.53 -7.35 -8.88
CA MET A 162 8.80 -5.92 -8.78
C MET A 162 8.51 -5.16 -10.08
N ARG A 163 8.31 -5.86 -11.21
CA ARG A 163 8.00 -5.22 -12.50
C ARG A 163 6.83 -4.23 -12.45
N PRO A 164 5.67 -4.58 -11.83
CA PRO A 164 4.55 -3.65 -11.76
C PRO A 164 4.85 -2.42 -10.90
N THR A 165 5.64 -2.58 -9.83
CA THR A 165 6.07 -1.48 -8.97
C THR A 165 7.02 -0.54 -9.69
N LEU A 166 7.96 -1.09 -10.47
CA LEU A 166 8.94 -0.32 -11.25
C LEU A 166 8.26 0.63 -12.26
N ALA A 167 7.09 0.26 -12.79
CA ALA A 167 6.34 1.11 -13.69
C ALA A 167 5.76 2.38 -13.04
N TRP A 168 5.76 2.46 -11.71
CA TRP A 168 5.29 3.61 -10.93
C TRP A 168 6.43 4.46 -10.34
N LEU A 169 7.67 4.00 -10.40
CA LEU A 169 8.88 4.73 -9.97
C LEU A 169 9.30 5.76 -10.99
#